data_090f23edd6f86e1a9f95ac22fe782df7
#
_entry.id   090f23edd6f86e1a9f95ac22fe782df7
#
_cell.length_a   1.000
_cell.length_b   1.000
_cell.length_c   1.000
_cell.angle_alpha   90.00
_cell.angle_beta   90.00
_cell.angle_gamma   90.00
#
_symmetry.space_group_name_H-M   'P 1'
#
loop_
_entity.id
_entity.type
_entity.pdbx_description
1 polymer ?
#
loop_
_entity_poly.entity_id
_entity_poly.type
_entity_poly.pdbx_seq_one_letter_code
_entity_poly.pdbx_strand_id
1 'polypeptide(L)'
;MLSLCSIATVCPSVYASTDHYADSSVIGADSGWGDWQANWEATATDFTKVSLTPGADDTQLNFAWYSEKGDSAATPIVHFGTDKDNLETFEGTSGDVDQNLTGDQAYEYNHVTVTGLEPNTTYYYTVEKNGQQTDVCEYTTQNTDSVKILYVGDPQIGASKGQTQDGAELTNESGTANTAAENDGFSWNRTLNTALSENSDINFVISAGDQVNKTGEAKEEEYASYLSADALKSLPVATTIGNHDSLNPDYSYHFNNPNNTENGKTAAGGDYYYSYGDGLFIVLNTNNYNVAEHQNTIEEAVKAYPDAKWR
;
A
#
# COMPACT_ATOMS: atom_id res chain seq x y z
N MET A 1 -40.00 35.72 1.00
CA MET A 1 -38.59 36.06 0.72
C MET A 1 -37.72 35.29 1.71
N LEU A 2 -37.19 34.16 1.32
CA LEU A 2 -36.22 33.44 2.13
C LEU A 2 -34.82 33.92 1.66
N SER A 3 -34.10 34.55 2.59
CA SER A 3 -32.70 34.93 2.41
C SER A 3 -31.83 33.72 2.59
N LEU A 4 -31.21 33.21 1.52
CA LEU A 4 -30.12 32.25 1.59
C LEU A 4 -28.88 33.00 2.09
N CYS A 5 -28.50 32.74 3.33
CA CYS A 5 -27.20 33.14 3.84
C CYS A 5 -26.19 32.06 3.43
N SER A 6 -25.43 32.29 2.33
CA SER A 6 -24.29 31.48 1.96
C SER A 6 -23.15 31.75 2.93
N ILE A 7 -22.91 30.81 3.86
CA ILE A 7 -21.70 30.78 4.66
C ILE A 7 -20.58 30.31 3.75
N ALA A 8 -19.79 31.23 3.23
CA ALA A 8 -18.52 30.89 2.64
C ALA A 8 -17.57 30.46 3.77
N THR A 9 -17.40 29.16 3.96
CA THR A 9 -16.30 28.61 4.72
C THR A 9 -15.03 28.91 3.96
N VAL A 10 -14.34 29.98 4.35
CA VAL A 10 -12.94 30.19 3.95
C VAL A 10 -12.14 29.09 4.65
N CYS A 11 -11.79 28.03 3.92
CA CYS A 11 -10.73 27.14 4.37
C CYS A 11 -9.48 28.03 4.57
N PRO A 12 -8.93 28.13 5.79
CA PRO A 12 -7.63 28.75 5.93
C PRO A 12 -6.65 27.96 5.07
N SER A 13 -5.95 28.64 4.19
CA SER A 13 -4.80 28.05 3.50
C SER A 13 -3.80 27.71 4.60
N VAL A 14 -3.72 26.44 4.94
CA VAL A 14 -2.65 25.94 5.80
C VAL A 14 -1.39 26.02 4.95
N TYR A 15 -0.64 27.09 5.11
CA TYR A 15 0.73 27.11 4.63
C TYR A 15 1.46 26.04 5.45
N ALA A 16 1.87 24.96 4.82
CA ALA A 16 2.74 23.99 5.46
C ALA A 16 3.98 24.73 5.94
N SER A 17 4.18 24.77 7.26
CA SER A 17 5.42 25.25 7.84
C SER A 17 6.53 24.31 7.36
N THR A 18 7.65 24.86 6.92
CA THR A 18 8.81 24.06 6.50
C THR A 18 9.41 23.22 7.63
N ASP A 19 9.07 23.56 8.89
CA ASP A 19 9.53 22.84 10.09
C ASP A 19 8.33 22.35 10.94
N HIS A 20 7.26 21.90 10.27
CA HIS A 20 6.00 21.55 10.95
C HIS A 20 6.13 20.37 11.93
N TYR A 21 7.15 19.53 11.81
CA TYR A 21 7.40 18.45 12.76
C TYR A 21 7.97 18.94 14.10
N ALA A 22 8.62 20.08 14.11
CA ALA A 22 9.08 20.76 15.32
C ALA A 22 8.01 21.69 15.94
N ASP A 23 6.88 21.91 15.27
CA ASP A 23 5.79 22.75 15.77
C ASP A 23 4.84 21.96 16.68
N SER A 24 4.99 22.12 17.98
CA SER A 24 4.16 21.45 18.98
C SER A 24 2.67 21.83 18.93
N SER A 25 2.27 22.84 18.16
CA SER A 25 0.86 23.17 17.90
C SER A 25 0.20 22.25 16.88
N VAL A 26 0.99 21.53 16.07
CA VAL A 26 0.52 20.54 15.10
C VAL A 26 0.30 19.21 15.81
N ILE A 27 -0.87 18.60 15.66
CA ILE A 27 -1.18 17.30 16.26
C ILE A 27 -0.17 16.26 15.77
N GLY A 28 0.54 15.64 16.73
CA GLY A 28 1.60 14.64 16.46
C GLY A 28 2.90 15.24 15.94
N ALA A 29 3.10 16.57 16.04
CA ALA A 29 4.39 17.19 15.84
C ALA A 29 5.42 16.53 16.74
N ASP A 30 6.62 16.32 16.24
CA ASP A 30 7.76 15.65 16.90
C ASP A 30 7.53 14.20 17.33
N SER A 31 6.30 13.71 17.31
CA SER A 31 5.99 12.37 17.80
C SER A 31 6.59 11.29 16.87
N GLY A 32 7.75 10.75 17.26
CA GLY A 32 8.43 9.69 16.55
C GLY A 32 9.32 10.13 15.36
N TRP A 33 9.42 11.44 15.06
CA TRP A 33 10.27 11.91 13.95
C TRP A 33 11.74 11.52 14.17
N GLY A 34 12.28 11.76 15.37
CA GLY A 34 13.66 11.40 15.69
C GLY A 34 13.93 9.89 15.58
N ASP A 35 12.98 9.06 15.99
CA ASP A 35 13.10 7.60 15.85
C ASP A 35 13.00 7.18 14.37
N TRP A 36 12.12 7.83 13.59
CA TRP A 36 12.01 7.60 12.15
C TRP A 36 13.31 7.93 11.43
N GLN A 37 13.89 9.10 11.68
CA GLN A 37 15.18 9.51 11.13
C GLN A 37 16.32 8.53 11.51
N ALA A 38 16.37 8.11 12.77
CA ALA A 38 17.37 7.16 13.24
C ALA A 38 17.29 5.79 12.52
N ASN A 39 16.12 5.43 12.03
CA ASN A 39 15.87 4.17 11.29
C ASN A 39 15.87 4.35 9.76
N TRP A 40 16.07 5.57 9.26
CA TRP A 40 15.95 5.84 7.83
C TRP A 40 16.91 5.04 6.96
N GLU A 41 18.16 4.87 7.36
CA GLU A 41 19.14 4.06 6.63
C GLU A 41 18.64 2.61 6.44
N ALA A 42 18.16 2.01 7.51
CA ALA A 42 17.61 0.66 7.45
C ALA A 42 16.31 0.59 6.63
N THR A 43 15.51 1.66 6.62
CA THR A 43 14.28 1.74 5.83
C THR A 43 14.59 1.90 4.34
N ALA A 44 15.43 2.88 3.99
CA ALA A 44 15.73 3.23 2.60
C ALA A 44 16.46 2.12 1.82
N THR A 45 17.07 1.17 2.52
CA THR A 45 17.81 0.06 1.90
C THR A 45 17.09 -1.28 2.00
N ASP A 46 15.96 -1.36 2.70
CA ASP A 46 15.15 -2.58 2.83
C ASP A 46 13.99 -2.60 1.83
N PHE A 47 14.20 -3.12 0.65
CA PHE A 47 13.17 -3.29 -0.38
C PHE A 47 12.26 -4.52 -0.13
N THR A 48 12.51 -5.27 0.94
CA THR A 48 11.78 -6.51 1.25
C THR A 48 10.54 -6.30 2.11
N LYS A 49 10.02 -5.08 2.20
CA LYS A 49 8.80 -4.76 2.95
C LYS A 49 7.61 -5.57 2.44
N VAL A 50 6.76 -5.98 3.37
CA VAL A 50 5.55 -6.75 3.07
C VAL A 50 4.37 -5.80 2.86
N SER A 51 3.64 -5.99 1.77
CA SER A 51 2.35 -5.35 1.54
C SER A 51 1.21 -6.34 1.76
N LEU A 52 0.09 -5.84 2.27
CA LEU A 52 -1.17 -6.55 2.38
C LEU A 52 -2.18 -5.89 1.45
N THR A 53 -2.90 -6.68 0.63
CA THR A 53 -4.02 -6.23 -0.17
C THR A 53 -5.25 -7.11 0.09
N PRO A 54 -6.50 -6.60 -0.05
CA PRO A 54 -7.67 -7.45 -0.01
C PRO A 54 -7.54 -8.61 -1.00
N GLY A 55 -8.06 -9.79 -0.65
CA GLY A 55 -8.15 -10.92 -1.58
C GLY A 55 -9.33 -10.77 -2.55
N ALA A 56 -9.67 -11.85 -3.27
CA ALA A 56 -10.78 -11.85 -4.21
C ALA A 56 -12.13 -11.60 -3.52
N ASP A 57 -12.24 -12.01 -2.27
CA ASP A 57 -13.37 -11.72 -1.38
C ASP A 57 -12.89 -11.55 0.07
N ASP A 58 -13.80 -11.25 0.99
CA ASP A 58 -13.52 -10.98 2.40
C ASP A 58 -13.05 -12.18 3.22
N THR A 59 -13.01 -13.38 2.62
CA THR A 59 -12.41 -14.58 3.21
C THR A 59 -10.94 -14.77 2.85
N GLN A 60 -10.32 -13.82 2.14
CA GLN A 60 -8.97 -13.91 1.63
C GLN A 60 -8.16 -12.65 1.94
N LEU A 61 -6.84 -12.83 2.08
CA LEU A 61 -5.87 -11.75 2.21
C LEU A 61 -4.66 -12.06 1.34
N ASN A 62 -4.22 -11.09 0.59
CA ASN A 62 -3.08 -11.20 -0.29
C ASN A 62 -1.83 -10.55 0.32
N PHE A 63 -0.70 -11.17 0.10
CA PHE A 63 0.64 -10.73 0.50
C PHE A 63 1.52 -10.53 -0.72
N ALA A 64 2.35 -9.49 -0.69
CA ALA A 64 3.46 -9.33 -1.62
C ALA A 64 4.70 -8.81 -0.90
N TRP A 65 5.89 -9.26 -1.33
CA TRP A 65 7.18 -8.78 -0.83
C TRP A 65 8.30 -9.15 -1.80
N TYR A 66 9.44 -8.51 -1.66
CA TYR A 66 10.66 -8.96 -2.33
C TYR A 66 11.48 -9.87 -1.41
N SER A 67 12.19 -10.81 -2.01
CA SER A 67 13.30 -11.53 -1.39
C SER A 67 14.55 -11.39 -2.26
N GLU A 68 15.73 -11.38 -1.65
CA GLU A 68 16.97 -11.41 -2.40
C GLU A 68 17.04 -12.69 -3.24
N LYS A 69 17.41 -12.53 -4.50
CA LYS A 69 17.48 -13.66 -5.41
C LYS A 69 18.63 -14.60 -5.01
N GLY A 70 18.27 -15.83 -4.64
CA GLY A 70 19.21 -16.91 -4.33
C GLY A 70 19.63 -17.71 -5.56
N ASP A 71 20.48 -18.72 -5.34
CA ASP A 71 20.94 -19.65 -6.41
C ASP A 71 19.81 -20.54 -6.93
N SER A 72 18.73 -20.69 -6.18
CA SER A 72 17.54 -21.45 -6.58
C SER A 72 16.29 -20.72 -6.15
N ALA A 73 15.29 -20.67 -7.04
CA ALA A 73 13.96 -20.13 -6.69
C ALA A 73 13.38 -20.92 -5.51
N ALA A 74 13.00 -20.22 -4.46
CA ALA A 74 12.27 -20.78 -3.33
C ALA A 74 10.77 -20.53 -3.52
N THR A 75 9.93 -21.50 -3.15
CA THR A 75 8.48 -21.27 -3.09
C THR A 75 8.20 -20.22 -2.00
N PRO A 76 7.52 -19.11 -2.31
CA PRO A 76 7.19 -18.11 -1.30
C PRO A 76 6.16 -18.66 -0.32
N ILE A 77 6.38 -18.43 0.96
CA ILE A 77 5.58 -18.97 2.06
C ILE A 77 5.12 -17.86 2.99
N VAL A 78 3.84 -17.90 3.32
CA VAL A 78 3.22 -17.22 4.46
C VAL A 78 2.72 -18.26 5.44
N HIS A 79 3.07 -18.13 6.71
CA HIS A 79 2.44 -18.88 7.79
C HIS A 79 1.35 -17.99 8.40
N PHE A 80 0.14 -18.51 8.51
CA PHE A 80 -1.04 -17.73 8.92
C PHE A 80 -2.02 -18.55 9.72
N GLY A 81 -2.63 -17.98 10.76
CA GLY A 81 -3.61 -18.68 11.57
C GLY A 81 -4.00 -17.94 12.83
N THR A 82 -4.95 -18.48 13.58
CA THR A 82 -5.45 -17.89 14.84
C THR A 82 -4.63 -18.27 16.06
N ASP A 83 -3.77 -19.27 15.96
CA ASP A 83 -2.85 -19.70 17.01
C ASP A 83 -1.42 -19.42 16.57
N LYS A 84 -0.77 -18.43 17.19
CA LYS A 84 0.60 -17.99 16.84
C LYS A 84 1.67 -19.09 16.99
N ASP A 85 1.39 -20.12 17.78
CA ASP A 85 2.31 -21.24 18.00
C ASP A 85 2.04 -22.42 17.04
N ASN A 86 0.95 -22.32 16.23
CA ASN A 86 0.55 -23.34 15.26
C ASN A 86 -0.09 -22.71 14.01
N LEU A 87 0.72 -22.06 13.19
CA LEU A 87 0.30 -21.41 11.95
C LEU A 87 0.23 -22.42 10.79
N GLU A 88 -0.77 -22.27 9.93
CA GLU A 88 -0.89 -23.00 8.67
C GLU A 88 0.04 -22.40 7.61
N THR A 89 0.49 -23.22 6.66
CA THR A 89 1.38 -22.81 5.59
C THR A 89 0.61 -22.55 4.31
N PHE A 90 0.81 -21.38 3.73
CA PHE A 90 0.27 -20.98 2.42
C PHE A 90 1.44 -20.73 1.46
N GLU A 91 1.39 -21.38 0.33
CA GLU A 91 2.38 -21.26 -0.74
C GLU A 91 1.85 -20.33 -1.84
N GLY A 92 2.74 -19.67 -2.56
CA GLY A 92 2.39 -18.79 -3.64
C GLY A 92 3.30 -18.88 -4.85
N THR A 93 3.43 -17.78 -5.56
CA THR A 93 4.25 -17.67 -6.78
C THR A 93 5.30 -16.59 -6.63
N SER A 94 6.41 -16.76 -7.31
CA SER A 94 7.48 -15.77 -7.41
C SER A 94 7.86 -15.51 -8.85
N GLY A 95 8.55 -14.41 -9.08
CA GLY A 95 9.14 -14.07 -10.37
C GLY A 95 10.25 -13.04 -10.20
N ASP A 96 11.03 -12.89 -11.27
CA ASP A 96 12.17 -11.98 -11.26
C ASP A 96 11.71 -10.52 -11.22
N VAL A 97 12.31 -9.72 -10.35
CA VAL A 97 12.21 -8.25 -10.37
C VAL A 97 13.14 -7.72 -11.45
N ASP A 98 12.70 -6.71 -12.20
CA ASP A 98 13.58 -6.01 -13.15
C ASP A 98 14.74 -5.34 -12.39
N GLN A 99 15.95 -5.84 -12.59
CA GLN A 99 17.15 -5.38 -11.90
C GLN A 99 17.47 -3.91 -12.17
N ASN A 100 16.97 -3.31 -13.26
CA ASN A 100 17.12 -1.87 -13.49
C ASN A 100 16.42 -1.02 -12.41
N LEU A 101 15.48 -1.59 -11.68
CA LEU A 101 14.74 -0.91 -10.61
C LEU A 101 15.44 -1.02 -9.26
N THR A 102 16.25 -2.06 -9.04
CA THR A 102 16.86 -2.40 -7.75
C THR A 102 18.39 -2.18 -7.70
N GLY A 103 19.00 -1.80 -8.82
CA GLY A 103 20.45 -1.57 -8.90
C GLY A 103 21.26 -2.84 -8.88
N ASP A 104 22.28 -2.92 -8.03
CA ASP A 104 23.25 -4.03 -8.02
C ASP A 104 22.69 -5.32 -7.40
N GLN A 105 21.66 -5.23 -6.54
CA GLN A 105 21.05 -6.38 -5.89
C GLN A 105 19.89 -6.94 -6.74
N ALA A 106 19.95 -8.23 -7.04
CA ALA A 106 18.85 -8.93 -7.70
C ALA A 106 17.81 -9.40 -6.67
N TYR A 107 16.51 -9.25 -7.02
CA TYR A 107 15.38 -9.67 -6.22
C TYR A 107 14.43 -10.57 -7.01
N GLU A 108 13.63 -11.31 -6.26
CA GLU A 108 12.39 -11.96 -6.71
C GLU A 108 11.22 -11.31 -5.99
N TYR A 109 10.12 -11.01 -6.71
CA TYR A 109 8.86 -10.67 -6.08
C TYR A 109 8.12 -11.95 -5.70
N ASN A 110 7.35 -11.90 -4.62
CA ASN A 110 6.61 -13.02 -4.06
C ASN A 110 5.16 -12.60 -3.85
N HIS A 111 4.23 -13.44 -4.29
CA HIS A 111 2.80 -13.25 -4.12
C HIS A 111 2.19 -14.48 -3.48
N VAL A 112 1.53 -14.31 -2.33
CA VAL A 112 0.82 -15.39 -1.62
C VAL A 112 -0.58 -14.91 -1.28
N THR A 113 -1.56 -15.80 -1.41
CA THR A 113 -2.94 -15.58 -0.95
C THR A 113 -3.25 -16.53 0.17
N VAL A 114 -3.66 -16.01 1.32
CA VAL A 114 -4.23 -16.82 2.41
C VAL A 114 -5.75 -16.80 2.31
N THR A 115 -6.39 -17.88 2.72
CA THR A 115 -7.82 -18.11 2.56
C THR A 115 -8.45 -18.63 3.85
N GLY A 116 -9.78 -18.60 3.93
CA GLY A 116 -10.51 -19.11 5.07
C GLY A 116 -10.60 -18.12 6.25
N LEU A 117 -10.50 -16.81 5.95
CA LEU A 117 -10.68 -15.80 6.97
C LEU A 117 -12.14 -15.71 7.40
N GLU A 118 -12.34 -15.55 8.71
CA GLU A 118 -13.65 -15.32 9.33
C GLU A 118 -13.74 -13.85 9.81
N PRO A 119 -14.90 -13.21 9.80
CA PRO A 119 -15.07 -11.85 10.30
C PRO A 119 -14.77 -11.73 11.80
N ASN A 120 -14.33 -10.54 12.24
CA ASN A 120 -14.07 -10.22 13.65
C ASN A 120 -13.10 -11.21 14.33
N THR A 121 -12.10 -11.66 13.59
CA THR A 121 -11.15 -12.69 14.05
C THR A 121 -9.73 -12.17 13.99
N THR A 122 -8.97 -12.40 15.05
CA THR A 122 -7.55 -12.06 15.10
C THR A 122 -6.71 -13.23 14.58
N TYR A 123 -5.83 -12.93 13.65
CA TYR A 123 -4.87 -13.83 13.04
C TYR A 123 -3.45 -13.37 13.35
N TYR A 124 -2.53 -14.29 13.28
CA TYR A 124 -1.09 -14.09 13.37
C TYR A 124 -0.45 -14.57 12.07
N TYR A 125 0.60 -13.88 11.64
CA TYR A 125 1.32 -14.32 10.46
C TYR A 125 2.82 -14.07 10.54
N THR A 126 3.57 -14.85 9.79
CA THR A 126 4.98 -14.64 9.44
C THR A 126 5.15 -14.85 7.94
N VAL A 127 6.16 -14.21 7.38
CA VAL A 127 6.54 -14.34 5.96
C VAL A 127 7.94 -14.94 5.90
N GLU A 128 8.18 -15.87 4.99
CA GLU A 128 9.54 -16.37 4.76
C GLU A 128 10.29 -15.45 3.80
N LYS A 129 11.43 -14.95 4.25
CA LYS A 129 12.38 -14.15 3.47
C LYS A 129 13.75 -14.78 3.54
N ASN A 130 14.35 -15.11 2.40
CA ASN A 130 15.68 -15.68 2.33
C ASN A 130 15.87 -16.91 3.26
N GLY A 131 14.82 -17.75 3.38
CA GLY A 131 14.81 -18.94 4.23
C GLY A 131 14.70 -18.66 5.74
N GLN A 132 14.32 -17.44 6.13
CA GLN A 132 14.07 -17.07 7.51
C GLN A 132 12.65 -16.50 7.65
N GLN A 133 11.98 -16.85 8.74
CA GLN A 133 10.71 -16.27 9.08
C GLN A 133 10.90 -14.86 9.69
N THR A 134 10.01 -13.96 9.33
CA THR A 134 9.91 -12.64 9.99
C THR A 134 9.39 -12.78 11.42
N ASP A 135 9.45 -11.71 12.19
CA ASP A 135 8.71 -11.61 13.44
C ASP A 135 7.21 -11.83 13.19
N VAL A 136 6.52 -12.31 14.21
CA VAL A 136 5.06 -12.54 14.16
C VAL A 136 4.35 -11.18 14.12
N CYS A 137 3.53 -11.00 13.11
CA CYS A 137 2.60 -9.87 12.99
C CYS A 137 1.17 -10.31 13.33
N GLU A 138 0.35 -9.35 13.74
CA GLU A 138 -1.07 -9.54 14.03
C GLU A 138 -1.91 -8.87 12.94
N TYR A 139 -2.98 -9.53 12.51
CA TYR A 139 -4.00 -9.02 11.61
C TYR A 139 -5.38 -9.37 12.15
N THR A 140 -6.28 -8.38 12.25
CA THR A 140 -7.64 -8.61 12.70
C THR A 140 -8.63 -8.24 11.61
N THR A 141 -9.41 -9.22 11.17
CA THR A 141 -10.56 -8.97 10.28
C THR A 141 -11.64 -8.22 11.02
N GLN A 142 -12.26 -7.27 10.33
CA GLN A 142 -13.35 -6.48 10.89
C GLN A 142 -14.72 -7.05 10.48
N ASN A 143 -15.79 -6.40 10.93
CA ASN A 143 -17.15 -6.76 10.56
C ASN A 143 -17.37 -6.55 9.05
N THR A 144 -17.97 -7.54 8.38
CA THR A 144 -18.29 -7.50 6.94
C THR A 144 -19.72 -7.10 6.65
N ASP A 145 -20.62 -7.09 7.65
CA ASP A 145 -21.99 -6.55 7.51
C ASP A 145 -22.01 -5.01 7.49
N SER A 146 -20.98 -4.39 8.03
CA SER A 146 -20.78 -2.93 8.06
C SER A 146 -19.34 -2.59 7.75
N VAL A 147 -19.03 -2.45 6.47
CA VAL A 147 -17.68 -2.20 5.97
C VAL A 147 -17.32 -0.73 6.14
N LYS A 148 -16.19 -0.47 6.81
CA LYS A 148 -15.61 0.86 6.97
C LYS A 148 -14.30 0.94 6.17
N ILE A 149 -14.22 1.92 5.29
CA ILE A 149 -13.11 2.10 4.36
C ILE A 149 -12.45 3.45 4.62
N LEU A 150 -11.13 3.47 4.68
CA LEU A 150 -10.36 4.70 4.59
C LEU A 150 -10.01 4.95 3.12
N TYR A 151 -10.54 6.04 2.54
CA TYR A 151 -10.21 6.45 1.18
C TYR A 151 -9.14 7.54 1.20
N VAL A 152 -8.05 7.31 0.51
CA VAL A 152 -6.91 8.24 0.37
C VAL A 152 -6.48 8.33 -1.08
N GLY A 153 -5.74 9.36 -1.43
CA GLY A 153 -5.13 9.51 -2.75
C GLY A 153 -3.81 10.25 -2.64
N ASP A 154 -2.95 9.99 -3.59
CA ASP A 154 -1.69 10.71 -3.77
C ASP A 154 -0.82 10.79 -2.49
N PRO A 155 -0.52 9.68 -1.80
CA PRO A 155 0.48 9.73 -0.75
C PRO A 155 1.85 10.14 -1.32
N GLN A 156 2.11 9.78 -2.56
CA GLN A 156 3.13 10.31 -3.47
C GLN A 156 4.48 10.51 -2.77
N ILE A 157 4.94 9.44 -2.10
CA ILE A 157 6.17 9.44 -1.32
C ILE A 157 7.34 9.90 -2.17
N GLY A 158 8.02 10.99 -1.77
CA GLY A 158 9.08 11.66 -2.51
C GLY A 158 8.66 13.01 -3.12
N ALA A 159 7.37 13.38 -3.04
CA ALA A 159 6.85 14.63 -3.64
C ALA A 159 7.35 15.90 -2.94
N SER A 160 7.79 15.82 -1.70
CA SER A 160 8.32 16.96 -0.95
C SER A 160 9.71 17.42 -1.38
N LYS A 161 10.32 16.79 -2.40
CA LYS A 161 11.58 17.25 -3.00
C LYS A 161 11.56 18.75 -3.28
N GLY A 162 12.63 19.43 -2.90
CA GLY A 162 12.78 20.88 -3.02
C GLY A 162 12.09 21.70 -1.93
N GLN A 163 11.34 21.06 -1.03
CA GLN A 163 10.87 21.68 0.19
C GLN A 163 12.00 21.71 1.23
N THR A 164 11.77 22.40 2.33
CA THR A 164 12.77 22.50 3.42
C THR A 164 12.22 21.83 4.67
N GLN A 165 13.02 20.96 5.28
CA GLN A 165 12.77 20.35 6.57
C GLN A 165 14.00 20.54 7.46
N ASP A 166 13.82 21.01 8.70
CA ASP A 166 14.90 21.29 9.66
C ASP A 166 16.04 22.16 9.10
N GLY A 167 15.68 23.11 8.20
CA GLY A 167 16.62 24.04 7.56
C GLY A 167 17.41 23.45 6.38
N ALA A 168 17.16 22.20 5.98
CA ALA A 168 17.79 21.55 4.83
C ALA A 168 16.77 21.35 3.70
N GLU A 169 17.23 21.45 2.46
CA GLU A 169 16.42 21.14 1.27
C GLU A 169 16.31 19.61 1.14
N LEU A 170 15.06 19.14 0.93
CA LEU A 170 14.77 17.73 0.70
C LEU A 170 15.15 17.32 -0.72
N THR A 171 15.77 16.15 -0.86
CA THR A 171 16.23 15.61 -2.13
C THR A 171 15.58 14.26 -2.43
N ASN A 172 15.59 13.83 -3.69
CA ASN A 172 15.14 12.50 -4.12
C ASN A 172 16.30 11.70 -4.75
N GLU A 173 17.52 11.94 -4.30
CA GLU A 173 18.66 11.13 -4.69
C GLU A 173 18.51 9.70 -4.15
N SER A 174 19.24 8.74 -4.75
CA SER A 174 19.08 7.33 -4.39
C SER A 174 19.60 7.00 -2.98
N GLY A 175 19.07 5.95 -2.39
CA GLY A 175 19.46 5.45 -1.08
C GLY A 175 19.03 6.39 0.04
N THR A 176 19.88 6.49 1.06
CA THR A 176 19.63 7.33 2.25
C THR A 176 19.56 8.82 1.96
N ALA A 177 20.06 9.25 0.80
CA ALA A 177 19.97 10.64 0.35
C ALA A 177 18.56 11.01 -0.18
N ASN A 178 17.63 10.05 -0.28
CA ASN A 178 16.23 10.33 -0.59
C ASN A 178 15.50 10.86 0.65
N THR A 179 15.85 12.07 1.07
CA THR A 179 15.26 12.71 2.25
C THR A 179 13.81 13.16 2.02
N ALA A 180 13.38 13.31 0.78
CA ALA A 180 11.97 13.55 0.47
C ALA A 180 11.13 12.30 0.78
N ALA A 181 11.60 11.10 0.43
CA ALA A 181 10.91 9.86 0.80
C ALA A 181 10.92 9.63 2.31
N GLU A 182 12.00 10.00 3.02
CA GLU A 182 12.05 9.98 4.49
C GLU A 182 10.94 10.83 5.09
N ASN A 183 10.83 12.09 4.66
CA ASN A 183 9.86 13.06 5.15
C ASN A 183 8.41 12.63 4.87
N ASP A 184 8.14 12.22 3.63
CA ASP A 184 6.78 11.89 3.20
C ASP A 184 6.30 10.57 3.80
N GLY A 185 7.18 9.57 3.95
CA GLY A 185 6.89 8.33 4.64
C GLY A 185 6.51 8.52 6.10
N PHE A 186 7.20 9.43 6.80
CA PHE A 186 6.82 9.79 8.15
C PHE A 186 5.42 10.42 8.20
N SER A 187 5.12 11.34 7.30
CA SER A 187 3.79 11.95 7.19
C SER A 187 2.71 10.93 6.87
N TRP A 188 3.00 9.98 5.98
CA TRP A 188 2.11 8.88 5.65
C TRP A 188 1.83 7.98 6.85
N ASN A 189 2.89 7.54 7.56
CA ASN A 189 2.76 6.76 8.79
C ASN A 189 1.87 7.48 9.83
N ARG A 190 2.08 8.76 10.05
CA ARG A 190 1.24 9.59 10.95
C ARG A 190 -0.22 9.64 10.50
N THR A 191 -0.45 9.83 9.21
CA THR A 191 -1.80 9.89 8.64
C THR A 191 -2.58 8.62 8.92
N LEU A 192 -1.99 7.46 8.64
CA LEU A 192 -2.61 6.17 8.90
C LEU A 192 -2.83 5.93 10.40
N ASN A 193 -1.83 6.17 11.22
CA ASN A 193 -1.93 5.99 12.68
C ASN A 193 -3.01 6.90 13.28
N THR A 194 -3.13 8.15 12.81
CA THR A 194 -4.18 9.07 13.24
C THR A 194 -5.56 8.55 12.83
N ALA A 195 -5.72 8.10 11.58
CA ALA A 195 -6.98 7.55 11.09
C ALA A 195 -7.44 6.33 11.91
N LEU A 196 -6.50 5.40 12.22
CA LEU A 196 -6.78 4.22 13.01
C LEU A 196 -7.06 4.53 14.48
N SER A 197 -6.42 5.55 15.07
CA SER A 197 -6.69 5.96 16.45
C SER A 197 -8.11 6.48 16.65
N GLU A 198 -8.67 7.11 15.62
CA GLU A 198 -10.04 7.62 15.61
C GLU A 198 -11.06 6.57 15.11
N ASN A 199 -10.62 5.59 14.32
CA ASN A 199 -11.46 4.59 13.67
C ASN A 199 -10.74 3.23 13.65
N SER A 200 -10.68 2.53 14.77
CA SER A 200 -9.97 1.26 14.92
C SER A 200 -10.59 0.08 14.16
N ASP A 201 -11.79 0.25 13.62
CA ASP A 201 -12.59 -0.76 12.91
C ASP A 201 -12.58 -0.56 11.38
N ILE A 202 -11.55 0.10 10.83
CA ILE A 202 -11.35 0.19 9.38
C ILE A 202 -11.01 -1.20 8.84
N ASN A 203 -11.76 -1.64 7.82
CA ASN A 203 -11.52 -2.93 7.16
C ASN A 203 -10.30 -2.89 6.24
N PHE A 204 -10.18 -1.86 5.42
CA PHE A 204 -9.07 -1.65 4.50
C PHE A 204 -8.99 -0.20 4.01
N VAL A 205 -7.89 0.12 3.37
CA VAL A 205 -7.67 1.40 2.68
C VAL A 205 -7.95 1.23 1.20
N ILE A 206 -8.60 2.22 0.57
CA ILE A 206 -8.57 2.40 -0.88
C ILE A 206 -7.62 3.55 -1.17
N SER A 207 -6.58 3.29 -1.97
CA SER A 207 -5.67 4.31 -2.49
C SER A 207 -6.03 4.64 -3.94
N ALA A 208 -6.27 5.93 -4.21
CA ALA A 208 -6.64 6.41 -5.55
C ALA A 208 -5.45 6.51 -6.53
N GLY A 209 -4.28 6.00 -6.17
CA GLY A 209 -3.09 5.99 -7.02
C GLY A 209 -1.98 6.90 -6.51
N ASP A 210 -0.91 6.97 -7.29
CA ASP A 210 0.30 7.72 -7.01
C ASP A 210 0.87 7.43 -5.60
N GLN A 211 1.17 6.15 -5.37
CA GLN A 211 1.75 5.69 -4.11
C GLN A 211 3.12 6.33 -3.88
N VAL A 212 3.86 6.52 -4.95
CA VAL A 212 5.24 7.02 -5.00
C VAL A 212 5.36 8.17 -5.99
N ASN A 213 6.46 8.93 -5.94
CA ASN A 213 6.60 10.16 -6.73
C ASN A 213 7.40 9.99 -8.03
N LYS A 214 8.48 9.20 -8.04
CA LYS A 214 9.30 9.03 -9.26
C LYS A 214 8.50 8.33 -10.37
N THR A 215 8.65 8.80 -11.59
CA THR A 215 7.92 8.33 -12.76
C THR A 215 8.87 7.72 -13.78
N GLY A 216 8.74 6.42 -14.08
CA GLY A 216 9.57 5.74 -15.07
C GLY A 216 11.04 5.55 -14.68
N GLU A 217 11.38 5.78 -13.42
CA GLU A 217 12.72 5.63 -12.84
C GLU A 217 12.69 4.57 -11.73
N ALA A 218 13.85 4.12 -11.26
CA ALA A 218 13.97 3.32 -10.04
C ALA A 218 13.47 4.14 -8.83
N LYS A 219 12.62 3.53 -8.00
CA LYS A 219 11.90 4.22 -6.91
C LYS A 219 11.67 3.32 -5.69
N GLU A 220 12.49 2.31 -5.54
CA GLU A 220 12.34 1.33 -4.48
C GLU A 220 12.49 1.95 -3.07
N GLU A 221 13.27 3.01 -2.90
CA GLU A 221 13.34 3.75 -1.64
C GLU A 221 12.00 4.41 -1.27
N GLU A 222 11.26 4.87 -2.30
CA GLU A 222 9.92 5.45 -2.09
C GLU A 222 8.91 4.38 -1.70
N TYR A 223 8.95 3.19 -2.35
CA TYR A 223 8.13 2.04 -1.93
C TYR A 223 8.54 1.52 -0.55
N ALA A 224 9.83 1.44 -0.25
CA ALA A 224 10.31 1.04 1.07
C ALA A 224 9.79 1.98 2.16
N SER A 225 9.78 3.27 1.89
CA SER A 225 9.23 4.29 2.79
C SER A 225 7.71 4.17 2.93
N TYR A 226 6.98 4.04 1.82
CA TYR A 226 5.53 3.84 1.80
C TYR A 226 5.10 2.63 2.64
N LEU A 227 5.74 1.48 2.40
CA LEU A 227 5.43 0.20 3.05
C LEU A 227 5.97 0.11 4.50
N SER A 228 6.78 1.07 4.94
CA SER A 228 7.28 1.13 6.32
C SER A 228 6.29 1.74 7.31
N ALA A 229 5.14 2.24 6.87
CA ALA A 229 4.11 2.70 7.77
C ALA A 229 3.60 1.54 8.64
N ASP A 230 3.67 1.70 9.98
CA ASP A 230 3.37 0.63 10.93
C ASP A 230 1.98 0.03 10.78
N ALA A 231 0.99 0.87 10.45
CA ALA A 231 -0.38 0.44 10.21
C ALA A 231 -0.50 -0.60 9.09
N LEU A 232 0.37 -0.55 8.07
CA LEU A 232 0.30 -1.44 6.91
C LEU A 232 0.66 -2.89 7.22
N LYS A 233 1.21 -3.18 8.39
CA LYS A 233 1.40 -4.56 8.88
C LYS A 233 0.08 -5.26 9.19
N SER A 234 -1.01 -4.50 9.41
CA SER A 234 -2.33 -5.02 9.79
C SER A 234 -3.50 -4.36 9.05
N LEU A 235 -3.24 -3.46 8.13
CA LEU A 235 -4.26 -2.73 7.37
C LEU A 235 -4.02 -2.94 5.87
N PRO A 236 -4.83 -3.78 5.19
CA PRO A 236 -4.71 -4.00 3.75
C PRO A 236 -5.01 -2.74 2.94
N VAL A 237 -4.34 -2.57 1.81
CA VAL A 237 -4.56 -1.45 0.89
C VAL A 237 -4.99 -1.97 -0.48
N ALA A 238 -6.20 -1.63 -0.92
CA ALA A 238 -6.62 -1.77 -2.30
C ALA A 238 -6.06 -0.58 -3.10
N THR A 239 -4.99 -0.81 -3.85
CA THR A 239 -4.28 0.24 -4.57
C THR A 239 -4.82 0.45 -5.99
N THR A 240 -4.78 1.68 -6.49
CA THR A 240 -5.03 2.01 -7.90
C THR A 240 -3.71 2.41 -8.56
N ILE A 241 -3.52 2.09 -9.83
CA ILE A 241 -2.35 2.53 -10.59
C ILE A 241 -2.52 4.01 -10.93
N GLY A 242 -1.76 4.89 -10.27
CA GLY A 242 -1.67 6.30 -10.63
C GLY A 242 -0.71 6.53 -11.81
N ASN A 243 -0.59 7.77 -12.27
CA ASN A 243 0.30 8.04 -13.40
C ASN A 243 1.79 7.93 -13.01
N HIS A 244 2.15 8.16 -11.75
CA HIS A 244 3.51 7.95 -11.25
C HIS A 244 3.86 6.47 -11.11
N ASP A 245 2.87 5.60 -10.88
CA ASP A 245 3.07 4.15 -10.77
C ASP A 245 3.15 3.46 -12.15
N SER A 246 2.52 4.05 -13.19
CA SER A 246 2.09 3.35 -14.42
C SER A 246 3.19 2.89 -15.38
N LEU A 247 4.39 3.48 -15.31
CA LEU A 247 5.42 3.32 -16.32
C LEU A 247 6.41 2.17 -16.06
N ASN A 248 6.41 1.61 -14.86
CA ASN A 248 7.31 0.53 -14.45
C ASN A 248 6.50 -0.66 -13.89
N PRO A 249 7.04 -1.88 -13.91
CA PRO A 249 6.37 -3.06 -13.36
C PRO A 249 6.44 -3.17 -11.83
N ASP A 250 7.22 -2.33 -11.14
CA ASP A 250 7.42 -2.34 -9.69
C ASP A 250 6.11 -2.32 -8.89
N TYR A 251 5.12 -1.53 -9.33
CA TYR A 251 3.80 -1.54 -8.70
C TYR A 251 3.21 -2.97 -8.63
N SER A 252 3.21 -3.72 -9.73
CA SER A 252 2.67 -5.08 -9.74
C SER A 252 3.52 -6.08 -8.98
N TYR A 253 4.77 -5.78 -8.70
CA TYR A 253 5.61 -6.59 -7.84
C TYR A 253 5.31 -6.36 -6.36
N HIS A 254 5.02 -5.11 -5.97
CA HIS A 254 4.71 -4.74 -4.60
C HIS A 254 3.28 -5.01 -4.17
N PHE A 255 2.33 -5.16 -5.12
CA PHE A 255 0.91 -5.32 -4.79
C PHE A 255 0.32 -6.55 -5.49
N ASN A 256 -0.11 -7.53 -4.70
CA ASN A 256 -0.79 -8.73 -5.18
C ASN A 256 -2.30 -8.46 -5.30
N ASN A 257 -2.70 -7.65 -6.29
CA ASN A 257 -4.10 -7.31 -6.50
C ASN A 257 -4.91 -8.52 -6.99
N PRO A 258 -6.11 -8.77 -6.41
CA PRO A 258 -6.92 -9.94 -6.75
C PRO A 258 -7.58 -9.80 -8.13
N ASN A 259 -7.91 -10.94 -8.75
CA ASN A 259 -8.61 -10.98 -10.05
C ASN A 259 -8.04 -9.96 -11.07
N ASN A 260 -6.72 -9.83 -11.08
CA ASN A 260 -6.00 -8.95 -12.01
C ASN A 260 -6.23 -9.43 -13.45
N THR A 261 -6.54 -8.51 -14.35
CA THR A 261 -6.86 -8.80 -15.75
C THR A 261 -5.80 -8.30 -16.71
N GLU A 262 -5.83 -8.76 -17.95
CA GLU A 262 -5.03 -8.20 -19.04
C GLU A 262 -5.67 -6.93 -19.65
N ASN A 263 -6.88 -6.56 -19.20
CA ASN A 263 -7.57 -5.35 -19.65
C ASN A 263 -6.96 -4.10 -18.97
N GLY A 264 -7.01 -2.97 -19.64
CA GLY A 264 -6.50 -1.70 -19.11
C GLY A 264 -4.99 -1.70 -18.81
N LYS A 265 -4.20 -2.59 -19.43
CA LYS A 265 -2.81 -2.87 -19.05
C LYS A 265 -1.87 -1.74 -19.40
N THR A 266 -0.99 -1.40 -18.45
CA THR A 266 0.25 -0.63 -18.60
C THR A 266 1.44 -1.48 -18.16
N ALA A 267 2.63 -0.90 -18.06
CA ALA A 267 3.79 -1.61 -17.50
C ALA A 267 3.55 -2.04 -16.04
N ALA A 268 2.77 -1.26 -15.29
CA ALA A 268 2.46 -1.51 -13.88
C ALA A 268 1.37 -2.58 -13.63
N GLY A 269 0.66 -3.01 -14.65
CA GLY A 269 -0.44 -3.98 -14.52
C GLY A 269 -1.73 -3.52 -15.17
N GLY A 270 -2.81 -4.27 -14.96
CA GLY A 270 -4.13 -4.05 -15.55
C GLY A 270 -5.20 -3.65 -14.55
N ASP A 271 -6.45 -3.73 -15.02
CA ASP A 271 -7.63 -3.60 -14.17
C ASP A 271 -7.74 -4.80 -13.24
N TYR A 272 -8.40 -4.60 -12.10
CA TYR A 272 -8.72 -5.70 -11.19
C TYR A 272 -10.04 -5.46 -10.45
N TYR A 273 -10.55 -6.49 -9.79
CA TYR A 273 -11.79 -6.38 -9.03
C TYR A 273 -11.82 -7.35 -7.84
N TYR A 274 -12.65 -7.05 -6.86
CA TYR A 274 -12.86 -7.90 -5.68
C TYR A 274 -14.22 -7.61 -5.05
N SER A 275 -14.71 -8.53 -4.23
CA SER A 275 -15.86 -8.28 -3.37
C SER A 275 -15.42 -8.11 -1.91
N TYR A 276 -16.15 -7.34 -1.13
CA TYR A 276 -15.95 -7.24 0.31
C TYR A 276 -17.32 -6.90 0.97
N GLY A 277 -17.78 -7.77 1.88
CA GLY A 277 -19.15 -7.71 2.36
C GLY A 277 -20.15 -7.73 1.20
N ASP A 278 -21.09 -6.80 1.20
CA ASP A 278 -22.11 -6.67 0.13
C ASP A 278 -21.62 -5.85 -1.11
N GLY A 279 -20.37 -5.38 -1.09
CA GLY A 279 -19.80 -4.50 -2.12
C GLY A 279 -19.00 -5.24 -3.19
N LEU A 280 -19.13 -4.84 -4.44
CA LEU A 280 -18.24 -5.16 -5.55
C LEU A 280 -17.39 -3.94 -5.87
N PHE A 281 -16.08 -4.09 -5.79
CA PHE A 281 -15.09 -3.06 -6.07
C PHE A 281 -14.43 -3.36 -7.41
N ILE A 282 -14.47 -2.40 -8.33
CA ILE A 282 -13.87 -2.51 -9.66
C ILE A 282 -12.87 -1.38 -9.81
N VAL A 283 -11.60 -1.73 -9.99
CA VAL A 283 -10.50 -0.78 -10.09
C VAL A 283 -9.99 -0.76 -11.52
N LEU A 284 -10.13 0.39 -12.16
CA LEU A 284 -9.77 0.58 -13.57
C LEU A 284 -8.49 1.39 -13.68
N ASN A 285 -7.50 0.86 -14.41
CA ASN A 285 -6.26 1.55 -14.72
C ASN A 285 -6.47 2.56 -15.85
N THR A 286 -6.92 3.76 -15.50
CA THR A 286 -7.21 4.82 -16.46
C THR A 286 -5.99 5.46 -17.13
N ASN A 287 -4.77 4.99 -16.84
CA ASN A 287 -3.58 5.32 -17.64
C ASN A 287 -3.62 4.64 -19.03
N ASN A 288 -4.42 3.59 -19.18
CA ASN A 288 -4.81 3.03 -20.46
C ASN A 288 -6.22 3.55 -20.82
N TYR A 289 -6.35 4.18 -21.99
CA TYR A 289 -7.61 4.81 -22.43
C TYR A 289 -8.53 3.87 -23.23
N ASN A 290 -8.27 2.55 -23.25
CA ASN A 290 -9.08 1.60 -24.00
C ASN A 290 -10.39 1.27 -23.27
N VAL A 291 -11.41 2.05 -23.53
CA VAL A 291 -12.74 1.91 -22.91
C VAL A 291 -13.33 0.50 -23.10
N ALA A 292 -13.04 -0.17 -24.23
CA ALA A 292 -13.57 -1.50 -24.49
C ALA A 292 -12.95 -2.56 -23.57
N GLU A 293 -11.67 -2.43 -23.23
CA GLU A 293 -11.00 -3.29 -22.25
C GLU A 293 -11.59 -3.09 -20.85
N HIS A 294 -11.76 -1.84 -20.42
CA HIS A 294 -12.40 -1.53 -19.13
C HIS A 294 -13.82 -2.06 -19.05
N GLN A 295 -14.58 -1.99 -20.14
CA GLN A 295 -15.92 -2.58 -20.20
C GLN A 295 -15.86 -4.10 -19.99
N ASN A 296 -14.89 -4.81 -20.59
CA ASN A 296 -14.72 -6.25 -20.37
C ASN A 296 -14.49 -6.55 -18.87
N THR A 297 -13.62 -5.79 -18.20
CA THR A 297 -13.39 -5.96 -16.76
C THR A 297 -14.65 -5.77 -15.94
N ILE A 298 -15.45 -4.73 -16.26
CA ILE A 298 -16.74 -4.48 -15.57
C ILE A 298 -17.69 -5.66 -15.78
N GLU A 299 -17.81 -6.19 -17.01
CA GLU A 299 -18.67 -7.33 -17.31
C GLU A 299 -18.21 -8.61 -16.61
N GLU A 300 -16.90 -8.87 -16.58
CA GLU A 300 -16.31 -10.00 -15.85
C GLU A 300 -16.58 -9.90 -14.35
N ALA A 301 -16.36 -8.74 -13.74
CA ALA A 301 -16.60 -8.50 -12.32
C ALA A 301 -18.06 -8.69 -11.93
N VAL A 302 -18.98 -8.11 -12.70
CA VAL A 302 -20.43 -8.25 -12.45
C VAL A 302 -20.89 -9.70 -12.61
N LYS A 303 -20.30 -10.44 -13.53
CA LYS A 303 -20.59 -11.87 -13.72
C LYS A 303 -20.02 -12.73 -12.59
N ALA A 304 -18.82 -12.39 -12.08
CA ALA A 304 -18.19 -13.12 -10.99
C ALA A 304 -18.96 -12.93 -9.67
N TYR A 305 -19.49 -11.72 -9.42
CA TYR A 305 -20.19 -11.35 -8.18
C TYR A 305 -21.62 -10.83 -8.46
N PRO A 306 -22.54 -11.70 -8.95
CA PRO A 306 -23.87 -11.25 -9.37
C PRO A 306 -24.75 -10.75 -8.22
N ASP A 307 -24.51 -11.24 -7.00
CA ASP A 307 -25.29 -10.96 -5.80
C ASP A 307 -24.83 -9.71 -5.03
N ALA A 308 -23.77 -9.04 -5.48
CA ALA A 308 -23.28 -7.80 -4.85
C ALA A 308 -24.37 -6.71 -4.89
N LYS A 309 -24.66 -6.12 -3.73
CA LYS A 309 -25.70 -5.08 -3.57
C LYS A 309 -25.22 -3.70 -3.99
N TRP A 310 -23.92 -3.46 -3.88
CA TRP A 310 -23.26 -2.18 -4.18
C TRP A 310 -22.15 -2.38 -5.22
N ARG A 311 -22.07 -1.43 -6.14
CA ARG A 311 -21.06 -1.45 -7.21
C ARG A 311 -20.60 -0.03 -7.51
#